data_2f8662e8178da2b6cbf2f411f4518fd2
#
_entry.id   2f8662e8178da2b6cbf2f411f4518fd2
#
_cell.length_a   1.000
_cell.length_b   1.000
_cell.length_c   1.000
_cell.angle_alpha   90.00
_cell.angle_beta   90.00
_cell.angle_gamma   90.00
#
_symmetry.space_group_name_H-M   'P 1'
#
loop_
_entity.id
_entity.type
_entity.pdbx_description
1 polymer ?
#
loop_
_entity_poly.entity_id
_entity_poly.type
_entity_poly.pdbx_seq_one_letter_code
_entity_poly.pdbx_strand_id
1 'polypeptide(L)'
;WLSREKHPAKHTQIANEIDYFLDYYGSLHPTVFLSYELKAYYCNDGSDFRVTFDDNILCRQEDLSLESEVYGTPILPEGKVLMEIKCSGGIPLWMTHVLSEEKIYKTSFSKYGTAYQTLIFPQTHDINPYHMLEVATNA
;
A
#
# COMPACT_ATOMS: atom_id res chain seq x y z
N TRP A 1 17.50 -12.39 -2.59
CA TRP A 1 17.27 -12.84 -1.22
C TRP A 1 16.29 -14.02 -1.12
N LEU A 2 15.16 -13.93 -1.77
CA LEU A 2 14.18 -15.03 -1.78
C LEU A 2 14.74 -16.32 -2.37
N SER A 3 15.58 -16.22 -3.42
CA SER A 3 16.27 -17.37 -4.02
C SER A 3 17.46 -17.88 -3.20
N ARG A 4 17.90 -17.13 -2.18
CA ARG A 4 19.11 -17.39 -1.36
C ARG A 4 20.42 -17.51 -2.15
N GLU A 5 20.43 -17.10 -3.43
CA GLU A 5 21.61 -17.22 -4.29
C GLU A 5 22.63 -16.09 -4.10
N LYS A 6 22.17 -14.92 -3.63
CA LYS A 6 23.04 -13.76 -3.37
C LYS A 6 22.64 -13.08 -2.05
N HIS A 7 23.51 -13.14 -1.06
CA HIS A 7 23.38 -12.31 0.13
C HIS A 7 24.07 -10.95 -0.09
N PRO A 8 23.53 -9.84 0.42
CA PRO A 8 24.26 -8.59 0.43
C PRO A 8 25.55 -8.73 1.22
N ALA A 9 26.62 -8.17 0.69
CA ALA A 9 27.98 -8.32 1.24
C ALA A 9 28.20 -7.75 2.67
N LYS A 10 27.18 -7.14 3.28
CA LYS A 10 27.24 -6.57 4.62
C LYS A 10 26.18 -7.20 5.53
N HIS A 11 26.61 -7.88 6.56
CA HIS A 11 25.77 -8.31 7.68
C HIS A 11 25.36 -7.06 8.49
N THR A 12 24.25 -6.46 8.12
CA THR A 12 23.61 -5.41 8.90
C THR A 12 22.53 -6.02 9.79
N GLN A 13 22.09 -5.32 10.84
CA GLN A 13 20.95 -5.75 11.65
C GLN A 13 19.73 -6.07 10.78
N ILE A 14 19.41 -5.21 9.81
CA ILE A 14 18.29 -5.41 8.88
C ILE A 14 18.46 -6.70 8.07
N ALA A 15 19.67 -7.00 7.59
CA ALA A 15 19.93 -8.23 6.84
C ALA A 15 19.67 -9.48 7.71
N ASN A 16 20.14 -9.45 8.96
CA ASN A 16 19.91 -10.55 9.90
C ASN A 16 18.42 -10.72 10.25
N GLU A 17 17.67 -9.63 10.37
CA GLU A 17 16.22 -9.66 10.60
C GLU A 17 15.47 -10.26 9.40
N ILE A 18 15.88 -9.93 8.17
CA ILE A 18 15.31 -10.52 6.96
C ILE A 18 15.63 -12.03 6.89
N ASP A 19 16.87 -12.42 7.16
CA ASP A 19 17.25 -13.82 7.17
C ASP A 19 16.46 -14.61 8.21
N TYR A 20 16.33 -14.09 9.44
CA TYR A 20 15.50 -14.69 10.49
C TYR A 20 14.03 -14.83 10.04
N PHE A 21 13.46 -13.81 9.42
CA PHE A 21 12.10 -13.84 8.92
C PHE A 21 11.90 -14.93 7.85
N LEU A 22 12.85 -15.03 6.90
CA LEU A 22 12.83 -16.06 5.88
C LEU A 22 12.98 -17.48 6.44
N ASP A 23 13.79 -17.64 7.49
CA ASP A 23 13.95 -18.93 8.16
C ASP A 23 12.70 -19.31 8.96
N TYR A 24 12.06 -18.35 9.61
CA TYR A 24 10.84 -18.57 10.39
C TYR A 24 9.64 -18.97 9.53
N TYR A 25 9.41 -18.27 8.42
CA TYR A 25 8.27 -18.52 7.55
C TYR A 25 8.54 -19.57 6.45
N GLY A 26 9.77 -19.97 6.26
CA GLY A 26 10.17 -20.95 5.24
C GLY A 26 10.14 -20.35 3.83
N SER A 27 9.44 -21.00 2.90
CA SER A 27 9.35 -20.51 1.50
C SER A 27 8.40 -19.36 1.38
N LEU A 28 8.91 -18.16 1.12
CA LEU A 28 8.11 -17.00 0.75
C LEU A 28 8.08 -16.86 -0.77
N HIS A 29 6.89 -16.57 -1.30
CA HIS A 29 6.67 -16.32 -2.71
C HIS A 29 5.90 -15.01 -2.91
N PRO A 30 6.15 -14.27 -4.01
CA PRO A 30 5.27 -13.18 -4.41
C PRO A 30 3.84 -13.68 -4.54
N THR A 31 2.88 -12.93 -4.01
CA THR A 31 1.46 -13.31 -4.00
C THR A 31 0.61 -12.33 -4.77
N VAL A 32 0.97 -11.04 -4.72
CA VAL A 32 0.24 -9.96 -5.40
C VAL A 32 1.24 -8.96 -5.95
N PHE A 33 1.04 -8.58 -7.19
CA PHE A 33 1.68 -7.41 -7.77
C PHE A 33 0.82 -6.18 -7.46
N LEU A 34 1.46 -5.10 -7.02
CA LEU A 34 0.82 -3.81 -6.78
C LEU A 34 1.58 -2.72 -7.53
N SER A 35 0.88 -1.91 -8.28
CA SER A 35 1.42 -0.71 -8.92
C SER A 35 0.54 0.49 -8.63
N TYR A 36 1.12 1.68 -8.56
CA TYR A 36 0.39 2.93 -8.38
C TYR A 36 1.25 4.12 -8.82
N GLU A 37 0.59 5.19 -9.19
CA GLU A 37 1.23 6.47 -9.44
C GLU A 37 1.30 7.26 -8.14
N LEU A 38 2.47 7.82 -7.82
CA LEU A 38 2.68 8.54 -6.56
C LEU A 38 3.16 9.96 -6.83
N LYS A 39 2.49 10.93 -6.20
CA LYS A 39 2.95 12.33 -6.10
C LYS A 39 3.27 12.64 -4.64
N ALA A 40 4.50 13.04 -4.34
CA ALA A 40 4.95 13.33 -2.98
C ALA A 40 5.27 14.83 -2.83
N TYR A 41 4.78 15.42 -1.74
CA TYR A 41 4.99 16.81 -1.37
C TYR A 41 5.62 16.87 0.01
N TYR A 42 6.66 17.68 0.14
CA TYR A 42 7.43 17.87 1.36
C TYR A 42 7.36 19.32 1.79
N CYS A 43 7.38 19.55 3.11
CA CYS A 43 7.52 20.90 3.64
C CYS A 43 8.92 21.46 3.41
N ASN A 44 9.02 22.76 3.07
CA ASN A 44 10.30 23.41 2.85
C ASN A 44 10.94 23.98 4.14
N ASP A 45 10.29 23.77 5.29
CA ASP A 45 10.74 24.27 6.60
C ASP A 45 11.71 23.33 7.33
N GLY A 46 12.11 22.24 6.68
CA GLY A 46 12.99 21.23 7.25
C GLY A 46 12.27 20.24 8.18
N SER A 47 10.94 20.34 8.33
CA SER A 47 10.15 19.34 9.04
C SER A 47 10.05 18.04 8.23
N ASP A 48 9.70 16.95 8.91
CA ASP A 48 9.44 15.66 8.27
C ASP A 48 8.00 15.53 7.75
N PHE A 49 7.22 16.62 7.77
CA PHE A 49 5.86 16.63 7.26
C PHE A 49 5.83 16.35 5.76
N ARG A 50 5.11 15.29 5.40
CA ARG A 50 4.98 14.84 4.02
C ARG A 50 3.55 14.44 3.72
N VAL A 51 3.07 14.83 2.55
CA VAL A 51 1.80 14.38 2.00
C VAL A 51 2.06 13.66 0.68
N THR A 52 1.49 12.48 0.53
CA THR A 52 1.52 11.75 -0.74
C THR A 52 0.12 11.51 -1.25
N PHE A 53 -0.01 11.52 -2.58
CA PHE A 53 -1.24 11.16 -3.28
C PHE A 53 -0.92 9.98 -4.16
N ASP A 54 -1.62 8.87 -3.92
CA ASP A 54 -1.49 7.66 -4.70
C ASP A 54 -2.73 7.50 -5.57
N ASP A 55 -2.50 7.33 -6.85
CA ASP A 55 -3.51 7.22 -7.89
C ASP A 55 -3.26 5.97 -8.73
N ASN A 56 -4.25 5.58 -9.54
CA ASN A 56 -4.15 4.43 -10.44
C ASN A 56 -3.58 3.18 -9.77
N ILE A 57 -4.13 2.84 -8.57
CA ILE A 57 -3.66 1.70 -7.80
C ILE A 57 -4.25 0.42 -8.39
N LEU A 58 -3.37 -0.40 -8.98
CA LEU A 58 -3.72 -1.65 -9.65
C LEU A 58 -3.14 -2.85 -8.88
N CYS A 59 -3.84 -3.98 -8.93
CA CYS A 59 -3.35 -5.24 -8.39
C CYS A 59 -3.63 -6.40 -9.32
N ARG A 60 -2.76 -7.45 -9.27
CA ARG A 60 -2.93 -8.72 -9.97
C ARG A 60 -2.23 -9.86 -9.25
N GLN A 61 -2.62 -11.09 -9.56
CA GLN A 61 -2.03 -12.31 -9.00
C GLN A 61 -1.22 -13.13 -10.00
N GLU A 62 -1.35 -12.83 -11.28
CA GLU A 62 -0.56 -13.41 -12.35
C GLU A 62 0.57 -12.46 -12.76
N ASP A 63 1.59 -13.00 -13.43
CA ASP A 63 2.72 -12.24 -13.97
C ASP A 63 3.31 -11.27 -12.93
N LEU A 64 3.77 -11.84 -11.80
CA LEU A 64 4.23 -11.08 -10.62
C LEU A 64 5.64 -10.50 -10.76
N SER A 65 6.24 -10.53 -11.97
CA SER A 65 7.54 -9.90 -12.24
C SER A 65 7.41 -8.38 -12.20
N LEU A 66 8.39 -7.71 -11.58
CA LEU A 66 8.51 -6.25 -11.62
C LEU A 66 8.97 -5.71 -12.98
N GLU A 67 9.40 -6.59 -13.88
CA GLU A 67 9.81 -6.25 -15.26
C GLU A 67 8.63 -6.28 -16.24
N SER A 68 7.49 -6.83 -15.80
CA SER A 68 6.28 -6.91 -16.61
C SER A 68 5.58 -5.57 -16.75
N GLU A 69 4.76 -5.44 -17.78
CA GLU A 69 3.96 -4.24 -18.01
C GLU A 69 3.03 -3.92 -16.83
N VAL A 70 2.65 -2.65 -16.71
CA VAL A 70 1.74 -2.17 -15.67
C VAL A 70 0.30 -2.40 -16.11
N TYR A 71 -0.35 -3.40 -15.53
CA TYR A 71 -1.77 -3.71 -15.71
C TYR A 71 -2.33 -4.39 -14.46
N GLY A 72 -3.64 -4.48 -14.35
CA GLY A 72 -4.29 -5.17 -13.24
C GLY A 72 -5.69 -4.62 -12.94
N THR A 73 -6.27 -5.11 -11.86
CA THR A 73 -7.57 -4.68 -11.36
C THR A 73 -7.42 -3.44 -10.48
N PRO A 74 -8.17 -2.36 -10.72
CA PRO A 74 -8.18 -1.18 -9.83
C PRO A 74 -8.71 -1.56 -8.44
N ILE A 75 -8.07 -1.05 -7.38
CA ILE A 75 -8.51 -1.24 -5.98
C ILE A 75 -9.03 0.04 -5.33
N LEU A 76 -9.04 1.15 -6.08
CA LEU A 76 -9.77 2.36 -5.71
C LEU A 76 -10.91 2.59 -6.70
N PRO A 77 -12.06 3.10 -6.24
CA PRO A 77 -13.11 3.57 -7.14
C PRO A 77 -12.60 4.64 -8.10
N GLU A 78 -13.16 4.70 -9.29
CA GLU A 78 -12.82 5.71 -10.29
C GLU A 78 -12.94 7.14 -9.72
N GLY A 79 -11.96 7.99 -10.01
CA GLY A 79 -11.90 9.37 -9.55
C GLY A 79 -11.53 9.53 -8.07
N LYS A 80 -11.15 8.46 -7.38
CA LYS A 80 -10.63 8.52 -6.01
C LYS A 80 -9.11 8.49 -6.01
N VAL A 81 -8.52 9.21 -5.05
CA VAL A 81 -7.08 9.28 -4.80
C VAL A 81 -6.84 8.98 -3.32
N LEU A 82 -5.86 8.16 -3.02
CA LEU A 82 -5.46 7.90 -1.65
C LEU A 82 -4.45 8.96 -1.21
N MET A 83 -4.81 9.75 -0.20
CA MET A 83 -3.91 10.70 0.44
C MET A 83 -3.33 10.10 1.72
N GLU A 84 -2.01 10.11 1.84
CA GLU A 84 -1.32 9.74 3.08
C GLU A 84 -0.58 10.95 3.64
N ILE A 85 -0.75 11.20 4.95
CA ILE A 85 -0.03 12.24 5.68
C ILE A 85 0.94 11.56 6.63
N LYS A 86 2.20 11.93 6.58
CA LYS A 86 3.26 11.44 7.46
C LYS A 86 3.97 12.59 8.14
N CYS A 87 4.08 12.50 9.46
CA CYS A 87 4.80 13.45 10.31
C CYS A 87 5.19 12.74 11.62
N SER A 88 6.35 13.07 12.20
CA SER A 88 6.78 12.52 13.50
C SER A 88 6.06 13.18 14.68
N GLY A 89 5.61 14.41 14.49
CA GLY A 89 4.83 15.18 15.46
C GLY A 89 3.34 15.18 15.17
N GLY A 90 2.64 16.23 15.60
CA GLY A 90 1.25 16.45 15.23
C GLY A 90 1.10 16.96 13.80
N ILE A 91 -0.06 16.74 13.19
CA ILE A 91 -0.41 17.36 11.91
C ILE A 91 -0.44 18.89 12.10
N PRO A 92 0.23 19.68 11.23
CA PRO A 92 0.21 21.14 11.33
C PRO A 92 -1.21 21.72 11.32
N LEU A 93 -1.46 22.77 12.10
CA LEU A 93 -2.79 23.38 12.22
C LEU A 93 -3.37 23.84 10.89
N TRP A 94 -2.54 24.40 10.01
CA TRP A 94 -2.99 24.80 8.68
C TRP A 94 -3.52 23.60 7.88
N MET A 95 -2.90 22.42 8.01
CA MET A 95 -3.36 21.22 7.33
C MET A 95 -4.66 20.69 7.94
N THR A 96 -4.81 20.72 9.25
CA THR A 96 -6.08 20.35 9.90
C THR A 96 -7.24 21.26 9.50
N HIS A 97 -6.97 22.55 9.29
CA HIS A 97 -7.95 23.49 8.74
C HIS A 97 -8.39 23.08 7.33
N VAL A 98 -7.43 22.85 6.43
CA VAL A 98 -7.74 22.41 5.05
C VAL A 98 -8.56 21.11 5.06
N LEU A 99 -8.15 20.11 5.83
CA LEU A 99 -8.88 18.84 5.91
C LEU A 99 -10.31 19.03 6.40
N SER A 100 -10.52 19.92 7.38
CA SER A 100 -11.84 20.22 7.93
C SER A 100 -12.72 20.97 6.95
N GLU A 101 -12.19 21.98 6.29
CA GLU A 101 -12.91 22.78 5.29
C GLU A 101 -13.35 21.92 4.09
N GLU A 102 -12.45 21.06 3.62
CA GLU A 102 -12.70 20.15 2.50
C GLU A 102 -13.44 18.86 2.92
N LYS A 103 -13.78 18.71 4.20
CA LYS A 103 -14.46 17.53 4.77
C LYS A 103 -13.73 16.22 4.45
N ILE A 104 -12.40 16.26 4.51
CA ILE A 104 -11.55 15.08 4.30
C ILE A 104 -11.33 14.40 5.64
N TYR A 105 -11.85 13.20 5.79
CA TYR A 105 -11.78 12.43 7.03
C TYR A 105 -10.78 11.29 6.91
N LYS A 106 -10.16 10.96 8.06
CA LYS A 106 -9.26 9.81 8.15
C LYS A 106 -10.03 8.52 7.90
N THR A 107 -9.50 7.70 7.02
CA THR A 107 -9.97 6.34 6.79
C THR A 107 -8.83 5.35 7.00
N SER A 108 -9.16 4.08 7.18
CA SER A 108 -8.19 2.98 7.20
C SER A 108 -8.13 2.38 5.81
N PHE A 109 -6.94 2.40 5.21
CA PHE A 109 -6.71 1.80 3.90
C PHE A 109 -5.35 1.09 3.87
N SER A 110 -5.34 -0.14 3.40
CA SER A 110 -4.14 -0.91 3.14
C SER A 110 -4.17 -1.39 1.70
N LYS A 111 -3.23 -0.95 0.86
CA LYS A 111 -3.14 -1.39 -0.55
C LYS A 111 -3.13 -2.91 -0.66
N TYR A 112 -2.27 -3.59 0.11
CA TYR A 112 -2.22 -5.06 0.13
C TYR A 112 -3.50 -5.67 0.71
N GLY A 113 -4.00 -5.15 1.84
CA GLY A 113 -5.23 -5.65 2.46
C GLY A 113 -6.43 -5.55 1.52
N THR A 114 -6.58 -4.43 0.80
CA THR A 114 -7.64 -4.24 -0.20
C THR A 114 -7.45 -5.19 -1.39
N ALA A 115 -6.23 -5.33 -1.91
CA ALA A 115 -5.93 -6.29 -2.98
C ALA A 115 -6.24 -7.74 -2.54
N TYR A 116 -5.89 -8.10 -1.30
CA TYR A 116 -6.22 -9.40 -0.73
C TYR A 116 -7.74 -9.64 -0.69
N GLN A 117 -8.50 -8.67 -0.19
CA GLN A 117 -9.95 -8.75 -0.12
C GLN A 117 -10.60 -8.78 -1.52
N THR A 118 -10.02 -8.11 -2.50
CA THR A 118 -10.56 -8.04 -3.86
C THR A 118 -10.26 -9.29 -4.67
N LEU A 119 -9.03 -9.82 -4.57
CA LEU A 119 -8.56 -10.90 -5.45
C LEU A 119 -8.53 -12.27 -4.77
N ILE A 120 -8.04 -12.35 -3.53
CA ILE A 120 -7.73 -13.63 -2.88
C ILE A 120 -8.91 -14.14 -2.04
N PHE A 121 -9.46 -13.27 -1.20
CA PHE A 121 -10.53 -13.65 -0.27
C PHE A 121 -11.76 -14.25 -0.97
N PRO A 122 -12.25 -13.68 -2.10
CA PRO A 122 -13.40 -14.28 -2.81
C PRO A 122 -13.14 -15.68 -3.33
N GLN A 123 -11.93 -15.96 -3.81
CA GLN A 123 -11.56 -17.29 -4.32
C GLN A 123 -11.53 -18.36 -3.24
N THR A 124 -11.28 -17.96 -1.98
CA THR A 124 -11.19 -18.88 -0.84
C THR A 124 -12.52 -19.10 -0.13
N HIS A 125 -13.53 -18.22 -0.33
CA HIS A 125 -14.75 -18.20 0.46
C HIS A 125 -16.06 -18.18 -0.35
N ASP A 126 -16.02 -18.27 -1.68
CA ASP A 126 -17.21 -18.19 -2.57
C ASP A 126 -18.09 -16.92 -2.33
N ILE A 127 -17.49 -15.82 -1.87
CA ILE A 127 -18.20 -14.58 -1.53
C ILE A 127 -18.03 -13.55 -2.67
N ASN A 128 -19.14 -12.91 -3.06
CA ASN A 128 -19.14 -11.85 -4.06
C ASN A 128 -18.32 -10.62 -3.54
N PRO A 129 -17.20 -10.24 -4.19
CA PRO A 129 -16.30 -9.21 -3.69
C PRO A 129 -16.90 -7.79 -3.66
N TYR A 130 -17.96 -7.54 -4.44
CA TYR A 130 -18.56 -6.21 -4.56
C TYR A 130 -19.42 -5.78 -3.35
N HIS A 131 -19.81 -6.71 -2.50
CA HIS A 131 -20.61 -6.38 -1.31
C HIS A 131 -19.81 -5.69 -0.20
N MET A 132 -18.49 -5.83 -0.18
CA MET A 132 -17.65 -5.23 0.86
C MET A 132 -17.27 -3.76 0.59
N LEU A 133 -17.30 -3.32 -0.66
CA LEU A 133 -16.99 -1.92 -1.02
C LEU A 133 -18.11 -0.93 -0.65
N GLU A 134 -19.37 -1.39 -0.57
CA GLU A 134 -20.49 -0.56 -0.16
C GLU A 134 -20.48 -0.18 1.34
N VAL A 135 -19.88 -1.02 2.19
CA VAL A 135 -19.83 -0.77 3.65
C VAL A 135 -18.81 0.31 4.00
N ALA A 136 -17.74 0.47 3.20
CA ALA A 136 -16.68 1.44 3.46
C ALA A 136 -17.04 2.88 3.04
N THR A 137 -18.09 3.05 2.21
CA THR A 137 -18.55 4.37 1.74
C THR A 137 -19.66 4.98 2.58
N ASN A 138 -20.22 4.23 3.54
CA ASN A 138 -21.35 4.64 4.40
C ASN A 138 -21.01 4.71 5.90
N ALA A 139 -19.71 4.68 6.27
CA ALA A 139 -19.27 4.78 7.66
C ALA A 139 -18.60 6.13 7.94
#